data_efd0af044ac7d8cb132f51e9d5b20f6c
#
_entry.id   efd0af044ac7d8cb132f51e9d5b20f6c
#
_cell.length_a   1.000
_cell.length_b   1.000
_cell.length_c   1.000
_cell.angle_alpha   90.00
_cell.angle_beta   90.00
_cell.angle_gamma   90.00
#
_symmetry.space_group_name_H-M   'P 1'
#
loop_
_entity.id
_entity.type
_entity.pdbx_description
1 polymer ?
#
loop_
_entity_poly.entity_id
_entity_poly.type
_entity_poly.pdbx_seq_one_letter_code
_entity_poly.pdbx_strand_id
1 'polypeptide(L)'
;MWLSVMAVFLVYASIFILFEDYDRRYLMPFDEVSDWHLLLFSLVVMAGLGFLLYRYARRMDERISREQAAKENRMRRELTQNIAHELKTPVASILGYTDTMLDSPDMADEVKTRFIERTNAQARRLTTLLQDISTLNRMDYARDMITMERVDVAALFADIEQETAFAVQGADMTLRNYLPQHIIVHGNPSLLYSIFRTLVDNAVNYAGRGAAIELSARQQDDCWRFTFKDNGTGIPAEHLTRIFERFYRIDKGRSRDMGGTGLGLAIVKNAVVLHGGTIAVSTPPEGGLCFDFTLRR
;
A
#
# COMPACT_ATOMS: atom_id res chain seq x y z
N MET A 1 -26.66 -11.86 10.84
CA MET A 1 -27.26 -11.74 12.19
C MET A 1 -28.78 -11.97 12.19
N TRP A 2 -29.60 -11.20 11.45
CA TRP A 2 -31.07 -11.38 11.38
C TRP A 2 -31.54 -12.75 10.86
N LEU A 3 -30.90 -13.30 9.84
CA LEU A 3 -31.22 -14.63 9.29
C LEU A 3 -30.98 -15.77 10.29
N SER A 4 -29.95 -15.67 11.12
CA SER A 4 -29.65 -16.68 12.15
C SER A 4 -30.67 -16.64 13.30
N VAL A 5 -31.12 -15.44 13.69
CA VAL A 5 -32.15 -15.25 14.70
C VAL A 5 -33.50 -15.79 14.20
N MET A 6 -33.81 -15.53 12.94
CA MET A 6 -35.04 -16.03 12.30
C MET A 6 -35.05 -17.55 12.14
N ALA A 7 -33.88 -18.17 11.79
CA ALA A 7 -33.76 -19.63 11.71
C ALA A 7 -33.96 -20.30 13.09
N VAL A 8 -33.40 -19.71 14.16
CA VAL A 8 -33.59 -20.19 15.54
C VAL A 8 -35.05 -20.07 15.96
N PHE A 9 -35.73 -18.97 15.61
CA PHE A 9 -37.14 -18.75 15.90
C PHE A 9 -38.01 -19.78 15.17
N LEU A 10 -37.72 -20.10 13.90
CA LEU A 10 -38.44 -21.11 13.10
C LEU A 10 -38.26 -22.52 13.66
N VAL A 11 -37.04 -22.90 14.04
CA VAL A 11 -36.75 -24.21 14.68
C VAL A 11 -37.51 -24.31 16.01
N TYR A 12 -37.49 -23.24 16.81
CA TYR A 12 -38.21 -23.18 18.06
C TYR A 12 -39.74 -23.31 17.86
N ALA A 13 -40.31 -22.54 16.94
CA ALA A 13 -41.75 -22.62 16.62
C ALA A 13 -42.14 -24.01 16.13
N SER A 14 -41.27 -24.67 15.35
CA SER A 14 -41.51 -26.05 14.89
C SER A 14 -41.46 -27.06 16.04
N ILE A 15 -40.51 -26.94 16.96
CA ILE A 15 -40.43 -27.79 18.16
C ILE A 15 -41.66 -27.58 19.07
N PHE A 16 -42.05 -26.32 19.24
CA PHE A 16 -43.24 -25.97 20.07
C PHE A 16 -44.50 -26.55 19.48
N ILE A 17 -44.73 -26.44 18.18
CA ILE A 17 -45.90 -27.01 17.48
C ILE A 17 -45.90 -28.56 17.58
N LEU A 18 -44.76 -29.20 17.43
CA LEU A 18 -44.62 -30.66 17.56
C LEU A 18 -44.90 -31.13 18.98
N PHE A 19 -44.47 -30.35 19.97
CA PHE A 19 -44.72 -30.67 21.39
C PHE A 19 -46.19 -30.50 21.76
N GLU A 20 -46.85 -29.45 21.27
CA GLU A 20 -48.28 -29.21 21.44
C GLU A 20 -49.13 -30.30 20.79
N ASP A 21 -48.73 -30.77 19.57
CA ASP A 21 -49.42 -31.87 18.86
C ASP A 21 -49.21 -33.23 19.55
N TYR A 22 -47.99 -33.46 20.14
CA TYR A 22 -47.69 -34.65 20.93
C TYR A 22 -48.48 -34.69 22.24
N ASP A 23 -48.61 -33.57 22.94
CA ASP A 23 -49.33 -33.46 24.21
C ASP A 23 -50.83 -33.71 24.02
N ARG A 24 -51.43 -33.23 22.93
CA ARG A 24 -52.86 -33.48 22.60
C ARG A 24 -53.16 -34.95 22.24
N ARG A 25 -52.19 -35.73 21.76
CA ARG A 25 -52.40 -37.11 21.29
C ARG A 25 -52.12 -38.19 22.30
N TYR A 26 -51.24 -37.94 23.27
CA TYR A 26 -50.67 -39.00 24.10
C TYR A 26 -50.78 -38.82 25.62
N LEU A 27 -51.11 -37.63 26.10
CA LEU A 27 -51.25 -37.40 27.54
C LEU A 27 -52.74 -37.35 27.95
N MET A 28 -53.12 -38.21 28.90
CA MET A 28 -54.42 -38.21 29.59
C MET A 28 -54.69 -36.84 30.22
N PRO A 29 -55.97 -36.49 30.54
CA PRO A 29 -56.30 -35.17 31.04
C PRO A 29 -55.74 -34.98 32.44
N PHE A 30 -54.54 -34.41 32.50
CA PHE A 30 -54.06 -33.75 33.69
C PHE A 30 -54.59 -32.33 33.65
N ASP A 31 -55.57 -32.04 34.50
CA ASP A 31 -56.00 -30.69 34.76
C ASP A 31 -54.80 -29.82 35.17
N GLU A 32 -54.67 -28.71 34.52
CA GLU A 32 -53.84 -27.57 34.92
C GLU A 32 -52.31 -27.81 35.09
N VAL A 33 -51.61 -28.39 34.13
CA VAL A 33 -50.22 -28.00 33.95
C VAL A 33 -50.23 -26.61 33.31
N SER A 34 -50.14 -25.61 34.18
CA SER A 34 -50.26 -24.20 33.84
C SER A 34 -49.32 -23.88 32.66
N ASP A 35 -49.81 -23.30 31.58
CA ASP A 35 -49.06 -22.85 30.38
C ASP A 35 -47.83 -22.01 30.71
N TRP A 36 -47.76 -21.51 31.91
CA TRP A 36 -46.65 -20.76 32.50
C TRP A 36 -45.33 -21.56 32.58
N HIS A 37 -45.37 -22.88 32.82
CA HIS A 37 -44.15 -23.70 32.90
C HIS A 37 -43.52 -23.87 31.52
N LEU A 38 -44.32 -24.04 30.47
CA LEU A 38 -43.86 -24.10 29.10
C LEU A 38 -43.27 -22.77 28.62
N LEU A 39 -43.95 -21.65 28.97
CA LEU A 39 -43.44 -20.31 28.70
C LEU A 39 -42.12 -20.04 29.42
N LEU A 40 -42.00 -20.40 30.69
CA LEU A 40 -40.77 -20.22 31.47
C LEU A 40 -39.62 -21.07 30.90
N PHE A 41 -39.88 -22.34 30.55
CA PHE A 41 -38.90 -23.23 29.91
C PHE A 41 -38.41 -22.65 28.57
N SER A 42 -39.33 -22.17 27.73
CA SER A 42 -39.02 -21.56 26.47
C SER A 42 -38.13 -20.31 26.60
N LEU A 43 -38.43 -19.48 27.60
CA LEU A 43 -37.68 -18.27 27.91
C LEU A 43 -36.24 -18.59 28.37
N VAL A 44 -36.08 -19.62 29.20
CA VAL A 44 -34.79 -20.08 29.67
C VAL A 44 -33.96 -20.65 28.52
N VAL A 45 -34.58 -21.45 27.63
CA VAL A 45 -33.90 -22.00 26.45
C VAL A 45 -33.45 -20.88 25.48
N MET A 46 -34.36 -19.90 25.23
CA MET A 46 -34.04 -18.74 24.41
C MET A 46 -32.92 -17.87 25.01
N ALA A 47 -32.97 -17.63 26.32
CA ALA A 47 -31.91 -16.91 27.03
C ALA A 47 -30.56 -17.64 26.97
N GLY A 48 -30.56 -18.97 27.16
CA GLY A 48 -29.38 -19.83 27.03
C GLY A 48 -28.78 -19.82 25.64
N LEU A 49 -29.64 -19.93 24.63
CA LEU A 49 -29.21 -19.88 23.23
C LEU A 49 -28.68 -18.50 22.85
N GLY A 50 -29.36 -17.44 23.28
CA GLY A 50 -28.89 -16.05 23.12
C GLY A 50 -27.53 -15.81 23.77
N PHE A 51 -27.32 -16.33 24.97
CA PHE A 51 -26.05 -16.26 25.69
C PHE A 51 -24.94 -17.02 24.95
N LEU A 52 -25.22 -18.21 24.43
CA LEU A 52 -24.27 -19.00 23.64
C LEU A 52 -23.88 -18.28 22.34
N LEU A 53 -24.86 -17.74 21.63
CA LEU A 53 -24.63 -16.95 20.41
C LEU A 53 -23.82 -15.67 20.70
N TYR A 54 -24.15 -14.97 21.79
CA TYR A 54 -23.37 -13.79 22.22
C TYR A 54 -21.91 -14.16 22.56
N ARG A 55 -21.70 -15.26 23.31
CA ARG A 55 -20.35 -15.74 23.61
C ARG A 55 -19.58 -16.16 22.36
N TYR A 56 -20.26 -16.81 21.41
CA TYR A 56 -19.66 -17.19 20.13
C TYR A 56 -19.25 -15.96 19.31
N ALA A 57 -20.16 -14.99 19.15
CA ALA A 57 -19.89 -13.75 18.44
C ALA A 57 -18.72 -12.99 19.06
N ARG A 58 -18.70 -12.83 20.38
CA ARG A 58 -17.62 -12.19 21.11
C ARG A 58 -16.27 -12.90 20.93
N ARG A 59 -16.27 -14.24 20.96
CA ARG A 59 -15.04 -15.03 20.68
C ARG A 59 -14.54 -14.84 19.25
N MET A 60 -15.45 -14.74 18.29
CA MET A 60 -15.09 -14.47 16.89
C MET A 60 -14.48 -13.09 16.73
N ASP A 61 -15.08 -12.05 17.32
CA ASP A 61 -14.53 -10.69 17.31
C ASP A 61 -13.14 -10.63 17.95
N GLU A 62 -12.94 -11.29 19.10
CA GLU A 62 -11.63 -11.37 19.76
C GLU A 62 -10.60 -12.10 18.91
N ARG A 63 -10.97 -13.17 18.18
CA ARG A 63 -10.07 -13.88 17.27
C ARG A 63 -9.67 -13.01 16.09
N ILE A 64 -10.65 -12.38 15.43
CA ILE A 64 -10.40 -11.47 14.30
C ILE A 64 -9.48 -10.33 14.73
N SER A 65 -9.76 -9.71 15.89
CA SER A 65 -8.94 -8.61 16.43
C SER A 65 -7.51 -9.08 16.74
N ARG A 66 -7.34 -10.27 17.32
CA ARG A 66 -6.00 -10.84 17.61
C ARG A 66 -5.24 -11.18 16.33
N GLU A 67 -5.91 -11.75 15.32
CA GLU A 67 -5.30 -12.04 14.02
C GLU A 67 -4.86 -10.78 13.29
N GLN A 68 -5.69 -9.72 13.32
CA GLN A 68 -5.36 -8.42 12.77
C GLN A 68 -4.16 -7.79 13.49
N ALA A 69 -4.16 -7.77 14.82
CA ALA A 69 -3.05 -7.26 15.62
C ALA A 69 -1.75 -8.06 15.40
N ALA A 70 -1.85 -9.39 15.29
CA ALA A 70 -0.70 -10.24 15.01
C ALA A 70 -0.12 -9.99 13.61
N LYS A 71 -0.98 -9.81 12.61
CA LYS A 71 -0.60 -9.46 11.23
C LYS A 71 0.08 -8.09 11.18
N GLU A 72 -0.48 -7.09 11.85
CA GLU A 72 0.09 -5.76 11.93
C GLU A 72 1.48 -5.76 12.62
N ASN A 73 1.59 -6.46 13.76
CA ASN A 73 2.86 -6.61 14.47
C ASN A 73 3.92 -7.35 13.63
N ARG A 74 3.51 -8.35 12.85
CA ARG A 74 4.41 -9.06 11.92
C ARG A 74 4.90 -8.13 10.83
N MET A 75 4.00 -7.40 10.16
CA MET A 75 4.37 -6.42 9.13
C MET A 75 5.30 -5.34 9.68
N ARG A 76 5.06 -4.86 10.91
CA ARG A 76 5.91 -3.89 11.58
C ARG A 76 7.33 -4.42 11.85
N ARG A 77 7.44 -5.68 12.30
CA ARG A 77 8.75 -6.34 12.50
C ARG A 77 9.50 -6.52 11.19
N GLU A 78 8.83 -7.02 10.16
CA GLU A 78 9.42 -7.20 8.82
C GLU A 78 9.90 -5.85 8.26
N LEU A 79 9.12 -4.78 8.42
CA LEU A 79 9.51 -3.42 8.05
C LEU A 79 10.78 -2.98 8.76
N THR A 80 10.84 -3.13 10.10
CA THR A 80 12.01 -2.74 10.91
C THR A 80 13.26 -3.54 10.52
N GLN A 81 13.12 -4.85 10.27
CA GLN A 81 14.23 -5.69 9.82
C GLN A 81 14.75 -5.28 8.45
N ASN A 82 13.84 -4.99 7.52
CA ASN A 82 14.21 -4.54 6.17
C ASN A 82 14.90 -3.17 6.21
N ILE A 83 14.40 -2.23 7.03
CA ILE A 83 15.05 -0.93 7.26
C ILE A 83 16.48 -1.14 7.77
N ALA A 84 16.66 -1.94 8.83
CA ALA A 84 17.97 -2.19 9.41
C ALA A 84 18.94 -2.79 8.37
N HIS A 85 18.45 -3.73 7.55
CA HIS A 85 19.26 -4.36 6.51
C HIS A 85 19.65 -3.38 5.40
N GLU A 86 18.70 -2.56 4.91
CA GLU A 86 18.96 -1.59 3.83
C GLU A 86 19.79 -0.38 4.32
N LEU A 87 19.81 -0.08 5.63
CA LEU A 87 20.71 0.92 6.22
C LEU A 87 22.14 0.35 6.42
N LYS A 88 22.26 -0.90 6.84
CA LYS A 88 23.58 -1.51 7.12
C LYS A 88 24.49 -1.55 5.91
N THR A 89 23.95 -1.83 4.73
CA THR A 89 24.73 -2.00 3.50
C THR A 89 25.46 -0.71 3.09
N PRO A 90 24.80 0.46 2.91
CA PRO A 90 25.49 1.70 2.54
C PRO A 90 26.47 2.17 3.63
N VAL A 91 26.11 1.99 4.92
CA VAL A 91 27.00 2.34 6.05
C VAL A 91 28.29 1.50 6.00
N ALA A 92 28.18 0.19 5.80
CA ALA A 92 29.34 -0.67 5.70
C ALA A 92 30.21 -0.33 4.47
N SER A 93 29.58 0.07 3.34
CA SER A 93 30.32 0.51 2.16
C SER A 93 31.08 1.83 2.39
N ILE A 94 30.41 2.80 3.05
CA ILE A 94 31.05 4.09 3.42
C ILE A 94 32.27 3.83 4.29
N LEU A 95 32.10 3.05 5.38
CA LEU A 95 33.19 2.69 6.28
C LEU A 95 34.32 1.99 5.54
N GLY A 96 34.03 0.98 4.71
CA GLY A 96 35.06 0.27 3.95
C GLY A 96 35.85 1.18 3.00
N TYR A 97 35.20 2.12 2.31
CA TYR A 97 35.92 3.06 1.45
C TYR A 97 36.75 4.05 2.26
N THR A 98 36.25 4.56 3.39
CA THR A 98 36.99 5.50 4.26
C THR A 98 38.16 4.82 4.93
N ASP A 99 37.99 3.60 5.48
CA ASP A 99 39.06 2.82 6.11
C ASP A 99 40.18 2.52 5.09
N THR A 100 39.83 2.09 3.88
CA THR A 100 40.82 1.84 2.82
C THR A 100 41.60 3.09 2.46
N MET A 101 40.95 4.27 2.42
CA MET A 101 41.67 5.54 2.14
C MET A 101 42.61 5.94 3.30
N LEU A 102 42.19 5.67 4.56
CA LEU A 102 43.02 5.95 5.74
C LEU A 102 44.24 5.03 5.83
N ASP A 103 44.03 3.74 5.51
CA ASP A 103 45.09 2.72 5.57
C ASP A 103 46.10 2.81 4.39
N SER A 104 45.76 3.59 3.35
CA SER A 104 46.61 3.73 2.15
C SER A 104 46.88 5.20 1.86
N PRO A 105 47.72 5.90 2.64
CA PRO A 105 48.03 7.33 2.45
C PRO A 105 48.61 7.66 1.08
N ASP A 106 49.38 6.74 0.49
CA ASP A 106 50.05 6.88 -0.81
C ASP A 106 49.16 6.42 -2.01
N MET A 107 47.85 6.30 -1.79
CA MET A 107 46.88 5.92 -2.83
C MET A 107 46.91 6.96 -3.97
N ALA A 108 46.91 6.48 -5.23
CA ALA A 108 46.82 7.35 -6.38
C ALA A 108 45.55 8.22 -6.35
N ASP A 109 45.66 9.50 -6.72
CA ASP A 109 44.59 10.49 -6.63
C ASP A 109 43.32 10.09 -7.39
N GLU A 110 43.47 9.40 -8.56
CA GLU A 110 42.32 8.91 -9.33
C GLU A 110 41.52 7.84 -8.54
N VAL A 111 42.24 6.96 -7.80
CA VAL A 111 41.60 5.91 -6.97
C VAL A 111 40.92 6.54 -5.77
N LYS A 112 41.57 7.51 -5.13
CA LYS A 112 41.02 8.26 -3.99
C LYS A 112 39.78 9.03 -4.41
N THR A 113 39.81 9.71 -5.54
CA THR A 113 38.62 10.42 -6.08
C THR A 113 37.46 9.45 -6.32
N ARG A 114 37.73 8.30 -6.91
CA ARG A 114 36.71 7.26 -7.12
C ARG A 114 36.07 6.76 -5.79
N PHE A 115 36.88 6.60 -4.74
CA PHE A 115 36.37 6.19 -3.42
C PHE A 115 35.52 7.30 -2.77
N ILE A 116 35.92 8.56 -2.92
CA ILE A 116 35.13 9.71 -2.47
C ILE A 116 33.80 9.78 -3.20
N GLU A 117 33.78 9.62 -4.53
CA GLU A 117 32.55 9.58 -5.33
C GLU A 117 31.61 8.44 -4.89
N ARG A 118 32.16 7.23 -4.70
CA ARG A 118 31.37 6.09 -4.20
C ARG A 118 30.82 6.33 -2.80
N THR A 119 31.61 6.90 -1.91
CA THR A 119 31.17 7.28 -0.55
C THR A 119 30.03 8.29 -0.62
N ASN A 120 30.16 9.34 -1.45
CA ASN A 120 29.10 10.33 -1.66
C ASN A 120 27.82 9.70 -2.22
N ALA A 121 27.94 8.79 -3.20
CA ALA A 121 26.79 8.08 -3.75
C ALA A 121 26.05 7.25 -2.68
N GLN A 122 26.77 6.53 -1.80
CA GLN A 122 26.17 5.78 -0.71
C GLN A 122 25.52 6.70 0.35
N ALA A 123 26.15 7.84 0.67
CA ALA A 123 25.58 8.82 1.59
C ALA A 123 24.29 9.44 1.05
N ARG A 124 24.26 9.81 -0.24
CA ARG A 124 23.04 10.29 -0.91
C ARG A 124 21.91 9.23 -0.87
N ARG A 125 22.24 7.98 -1.19
CA ARG A 125 21.29 6.87 -1.10
C ARG A 125 20.72 6.70 0.29
N LEU A 126 21.56 6.81 1.33
CA LEU A 126 21.13 6.73 2.73
C LEU A 126 20.14 7.86 3.06
N THR A 127 20.43 9.08 2.62
CA THR A 127 19.55 10.24 2.80
C THR A 127 18.18 10.01 2.15
N THR A 128 18.15 9.54 0.90
CA THR A 128 16.89 9.20 0.20
C THR A 128 16.11 8.12 0.95
N LEU A 129 16.77 7.06 1.42
CA LEU A 129 16.13 6.00 2.18
C LEU A 129 15.49 6.51 3.48
N LEU A 130 16.20 7.40 4.22
CA LEU A 130 15.66 8.02 5.44
C LEU A 130 14.45 8.92 5.15
N GLN A 131 14.49 9.68 4.05
CA GLN A 131 13.37 10.51 3.60
C GLN A 131 12.16 9.66 3.22
N ASP A 132 12.36 8.56 2.49
CA ASP A 132 11.31 7.61 2.10
C ASP A 132 10.64 6.99 3.33
N ILE A 133 11.44 6.54 4.32
CA ILE A 133 10.95 5.99 5.58
C ILE A 133 10.15 7.04 6.35
N SER A 134 10.66 8.27 6.45
CA SER A 134 9.97 9.37 7.12
C SER A 134 8.62 9.68 6.46
N THR A 135 8.59 9.70 5.13
CA THR A 135 7.36 9.94 4.35
C THR A 135 6.33 8.84 4.58
N LEU A 136 6.75 7.57 4.55
CA LEU A 136 5.86 6.43 4.84
C LEU A 136 5.33 6.49 6.28
N ASN A 137 6.19 6.76 7.26
CA ASN A 137 5.77 6.90 8.66
C ASN A 137 4.75 8.03 8.85
N ARG A 138 4.93 9.17 8.19
CA ARG A 138 3.95 10.26 8.24
C ARG A 138 2.61 9.85 7.65
N MET A 139 2.59 9.13 6.55
CA MET A 139 1.35 8.63 5.94
C MET A 139 0.66 7.54 6.77
N ASP A 140 1.42 6.69 7.47
CA ASP A 140 0.88 5.60 8.28
C ASP A 140 0.34 6.08 9.64
N TYR A 141 1.05 7.00 10.32
CA TYR A 141 0.80 7.33 11.73
C TYR A 141 0.40 8.78 12.00
N ALA A 142 0.64 9.67 11.06
CA ALA A 142 0.35 11.10 11.20
C ALA A 142 -0.55 11.62 10.08
N ARG A 143 -1.48 10.79 9.62
CA ARG A 143 -2.38 11.11 8.51
C ARG A 143 -3.16 12.40 8.75
N ASP A 144 -3.65 12.59 9.97
CA ASP A 144 -4.44 13.76 10.36
C ASP A 144 -3.63 15.07 10.42
N MET A 145 -2.29 14.96 10.42
CA MET A 145 -1.37 16.11 10.40
C MET A 145 -0.93 16.51 8.98
N ILE A 146 -1.35 15.75 7.96
CA ILE A 146 -1.03 16.04 6.56
C ILE A 146 -1.99 17.09 6.04
N THR A 147 -1.48 18.30 5.82
CA THR A 147 -2.29 19.40 5.28
C THR A 147 -2.62 19.13 3.82
N MET A 148 -3.90 19.23 3.49
CA MET A 148 -4.41 19.15 2.12
C MET A 148 -4.82 20.53 1.66
N GLU A 149 -4.44 20.91 0.42
CA GLU A 149 -4.74 22.20 -0.19
C GLU A 149 -5.04 22.04 -1.68
N ARG A 150 -5.41 23.14 -2.33
CA ARG A 150 -5.65 23.13 -3.79
C ARG A 150 -4.32 23.22 -4.52
N VAL A 151 -3.97 22.20 -5.28
CA VAL A 151 -2.71 22.08 -6.03
C VAL A 151 -3.01 22.00 -7.51
N ASP A 152 -2.34 22.83 -8.32
CA ASP A 152 -2.34 22.66 -9.77
C ASP A 152 -1.28 21.64 -10.18
N VAL A 153 -1.73 20.43 -10.47
CA VAL A 153 -0.86 19.29 -10.85
C VAL A 153 -0.15 19.56 -12.17
N ALA A 154 -0.75 20.32 -13.08
CA ALA A 154 -0.09 20.63 -14.36
C ALA A 154 1.15 21.52 -14.14
N ALA A 155 1.04 22.55 -13.29
CA ALA A 155 2.18 23.37 -12.90
C ALA A 155 3.25 22.58 -12.13
N LEU A 156 2.82 21.76 -11.15
CA LEU A 156 3.72 20.91 -10.38
C LEU A 156 4.49 19.92 -11.29
N PHE A 157 3.83 19.35 -12.29
CA PHE A 157 4.49 18.43 -13.21
C PHE A 157 5.46 19.14 -14.17
N ALA A 158 5.15 20.39 -14.57
CA ALA A 158 6.07 21.20 -15.37
C ALA A 158 7.40 21.45 -14.63
N ASP A 159 7.36 21.67 -13.31
CA ASP A 159 8.58 21.80 -12.51
C ASP A 159 9.37 20.47 -12.51
N ILE A 160 8.69 19.32 -12.33
CA ILE A 160 9.32 17.99 -12.39
C ILE A 160 9.95 17.73 -13.77
N GLU A 161 9.27 18.13 -14.85
CA GLU A 161 9.77 17.99 -16.23
C GLU A 161 11.07 18.76 -16.42
N GLN A 162 11.17 20.00 -15.92
CA GLN A 162 12.40 20.79 -15.94
C GLN A 162 13.52 20.15 -15.11
N GLU A 163 13.23 19.72 -13.90
CA GLU A 163 14.21 19.11 -13.00
C GLU A 163 14.76 17.78 -13.53
N THR A 164 13.94 17.01 -14.25
CA THR A 164 14.32 15.70 -14.79
C THR A 164 14.87 15.76 -16.20
N ALA A 165 14.80 16.90 -16.87
CA ALA A 165 15.19 17.07 -18.28
C ALA A 165 16.59 16.54 -18.58
N PHE A 166 17.58 16.85 -17.73
CA PHE A 166 18.96 16.38 -17.91
C PHE A 166 19.07 14.86 -17.77
N ALA A 167 18.37 14.26 -16.82
CA ALA A 167 18.40 12.81 -16.60
C ALA A 167 17.69 12.06 -17.75
N VAL A 168 16.54 12.57 -18.21
CA VAL A 168 15.79 12.06 -19.36
C VAL A 168 16.65 12.12 -20.63
N GLN A 169 17.28 13.27 -20.89
CA GLN A 169 18.16 13.44 -22.04
C GLN A 169 19.42 12.55 -21.95
N GLY A 170 20.01 12.42 -20.77
CA GLY A 170 21.18 11.56 -20.53
C GLY A 170 20.90 10.06 -20.77
N ALA A 171 19.63 9.65 -20.65
CA ALA A 171 19.15 8.32 -20.97
C ALA A 171 18.69 8.16 -22.43
N ASP A 172 18.85 9.17 -23.28
CA ASP A 172 18.31 9.27 -24.65
C ASP A 172 16.78 9.11 -24.71
N MET A 173 16.07 9.44 -23.62
CA MET A 173 14.63 9.28 -23.49
C MET A 173 13.88 10.54 -23.89
N THR A 174 12.59 10.41 -24.14
CA THR A 174 11.68 11.55 -24.36
C THR A 174 10.56 11.52 -23.33
N LEU A 175 10.28 12.69 -22.72
CA LEU A 175 9.12 12.89 -21.85
C LEU A 175 8.06 13.70 -22.58
N ARG A 176 6.87 13.14 -22.76
CA ARG A 176 5.74 13.77 -23.45
C ARG A 176 4.65 14.08 -22.45
N ASN A 177 4.39 15.36 -22.27
CA ASN A 177 3.39 15.86 -21.36
C ASN A 177 2.10 16.21 -22.13
N TYR A 178 1.05 15.41 -21.92
CA TYR A 178 -0.28 15.60 -22.52
C TYR A 178 -1.31 16.05 -21.47
N LEU A 179 -0.87 16.65 -20.37
CA LEU A 179 -1.76 17.16 -19.35
C LEU A 179 -2.54 18.39 -19.86
N PRO A 180 -3.82 18.55 -19.49
CA PRO A 180 -4.52 19.81 -19.61
C PRO A 180 -3.79 20.95 -18.88
N GLN A 181 -3.97 22.19 -19.33
CA GLN A 181 -3.26 23.36 -18.78
C GLN A 181 -3.47 23.57 -17.27
N HIS A 182 -4.63 23.19 -16.75
CA HIS A 182 -4.97 23.32 -15.34
C HIS A 182 -5.64 22.05 -14.84
N ILE A 183 -5.04 21.44 -13.82
CA ILE A 183 -5.55 20.27 -13.14
C ILE A 183 -5.53 20.55 -11.65
N ILE A 184 -6.65 21.01 -11.12
CA ILE A 184 -6.73 21.27 -9.67
C ILE A 184 -7.15 20.01 -8.94
N VAL A 185 -6.34 19.62 -7.95
CA VAL A 185 -6.55 18.50 -7.05
C VAL A 185 -6.49 19.01 -5.62
N HIS A 186 -7.33 18.46 -4.73
CA HIS A 186 -7.22 18.71 -3.30
C HIS A 186 -6.24 17.71 -2.69
N GLY A 187 -5.04 18.15 -2.33
CA GLY A 187 -3.98 17.26 -1.93
C GLY A 187 -2.80 17.92 -1.23
N ASN A 188 -1.86 17.11 -0.80
CA ASN A 188 -0.61 17.58 -0.23
C ASN A 188 0.44 17.75 -1.34
N PRO A 189 1.00 18.96 -1.53
CA PRO A 189 1.92 19.25 -2.64
C PRO A 189 3.14 18.33 -2.66
N SER A 190 3.75 18.07 -1.50
CA SER A 190 4.95 17.22 -1.41
C SER A 190 4.67 15.76 -1.77
N LEU A 191 3.50 15.23 -1.39
CA LEU A 191 3.11 13.86 -1.73
C LEU A 191 2.70 13.75 -3.20
N LEU A 192 2.00 14.74 -3.75
CA LEU A 192 1.70 14.82 -5.18
C LEU A 192 2.99 14.89 -6.01
N TYR A 193 3.92 15.75 -5.62
CA TYR A 193 5.26 15.79 -6.23
C TYR A 193 5.95 14.43 -6.18
N SER A 194 5.92 13.75 -5.02
CA SER A 194 6.54 12.42 -4.86
C SER A 194 5.92 11.38 -5.78
N ILE A 195 4.59 11.42 -6.05
CA ILE A 195 3.94 10.50 -7.00
C ILE A 195 4.57 10.62 -8.37
N PHE A 196 4.53 11.82 -8.95
CA PHE A 196 4.97 12.03 -10.33
C PHE A 196 6.49 11.89 -10.48
N ARG A 197 7.25 12.46 -9.54
CA ARG A 197 8.71 12.36 -9.53
C ARG A 197 9.19 10.92 -9.47
N THR A 198 8.62 10.11 -8.58
CA THR A 198 8.98 8.68 -8.47
C THR A 198 8.67 7.91 -9.75
N LEU A 199 7.53 8.19 -10.40
CA LEU A 199 7.20 7.51 -11.66
C LEU A 199 8.18 7.87 -12.78
N VAL A 200 8.57 9.16 -12.89
CA VAL A 200 9.58 9.60 -13.86
C VAL A 200 10.94 8.96 -13.55
N ASP A 201 11.40 9.02 -12.29
CA ASP A 201 12.68 8.43 -11.89
C ASP A 201 12.72 6.92 -12.13
N ASN A 202 11.60 6.21 -11.91
CA ASN A 202 11.50 4.78 -12.22
C ASN A 202 11.60 4.52 -13.73
N ALA A 203 10.93 5.30 -14.55
CA ALA A 203 11.04 5.14 -16.01
C ALA A 203 12.47 5.40 -16.49
N VAL A 204 13.12 6.48 -16.05
CA VAL A 204 14.51 6.79 -16.39
C VAL A 204 15.47 5.66 -16.00
N ASN A 205 15.25 5.06 -14.82
CA ASN A 205 16.14 4.02 -14.30
C ASN A 205 15.88 2.63 -14.91
N TYR A 206 14.63 2.31 -15.29
CA TYR A 206 14.25 0.92 -15.58
C TYR A 206 13.65 0.68 -16.97
N ALA A 207 13.12 1.70 -17.66
CA ALA A 207 12.52 1.49 -18.97
C ALA A 207 13.54 1.14 -20.06
N GLY A 208 14.78 1.62 -19.91
CA GLY A 208 15.85 1.41 -20.88
C GLY A 208 16.12 2.67 -21.73
N ARG A 209 17.32 2.73 -22.30
CA ARG A 209 17.72 3.88 -23.15
C ARG A 209 16.80 4.00 -24.36
N GLY A 210 16.51 5.23 -24.74
CA GLY A 210 15.70 5.54 -25.92
C GLY A 210 14.18 5.37 -25.71
N ALA A 211 13.73 4.99 -24.51
CA ALA A 211 12.32 4.85 -24.22
C ALA A 211 11.59 6.21 -24.20
N ALA A 212 10.30 6.19 -24.52
CA ALA A 212 9.41 7.34 -24.41
C ALA A 212 8.55 7.20 -23.15
N ILE A 213 8.41 8.31 -22.40
CA ILE A 213 7.54 8.44 -21.25
C ILE A 213 6.39 9.36 -21.67
N GLU A 214 5.15 8.98 -21.35
CA GLU A 214 3.95 9.75 -21.65
C GLU A 214 3.11 9.91 -20.39
N LEU A 215 2.71 11.15 -20.11
CA LEU A 215 1.75 11.45 -19.05
C LEU A 215 0.53 12.13 -19.64
N SER A 216 -0.64 11.60 -19.36
CA SER A 216 -1.92 12.19 -19.73
C SER A 216 -2.89 12.17 -18.56
N ALA A 217 -3.91 13.05 -18.62
CA ALA A 217 -4.98 13.07 -17.64
C ALA A 217 -6.32 13.33 -18.31
N ARG A 218 -7.38 12.76 -17.74
CA ARG A 218 -8.76 13.04 -18.11
C ARG A 218 -9.63 13.24 -16.88
N GLN A 219 -10.52 14.15 -16.96
CA GLN A 219 -11.52 14.37 -15.91
C GLN A 219 -12.55 13.23 -15.94
N GLN A 220 -12.85 12.68 -14.78
CA GLN A 220 -13.85 11.64 -14.60
C GLN A 220 -14.62 11.93 -13.30
N ASP A 221 -15.90 12.30 -13.43
CA ASP A 221 -16.77 12.64 -12.28
C ASP A 221 -16.06 13.58 -11.26
N ASP A 222 -15.86 13.11 -10.02
CA ASP A 222 -15.24 13.86 -8.92
C ASP A 222 -13.72 13.69 -8.83
N CYS A 223 -13.08 13.09 -9.81
CA CYS A 223 -11.65 12.85 -9.82
C CYS A 223 -11.00 13.13 -11.17
N TRP A 224 -9.68 13.25 -11.13
CA TRP A 224 -8.83 13.18 -12.31
C TRP A 224 -8.25 11.77 -12.42
N ARG A 225 -8.35 11.16 -13.60
CA ARG A 225 -7.65 9.92 -13.94
C ARG A 225 -6.39 10.26 -14.71
N PHE A 226 -5.26 9.82 -14.18
CA PHE A 226 -3.95 9.95 -14.78
C PHE A 226 -3.51 8.63 -15.38
N THR A 227 -2.86 8.69 -16.53
CA THR A 227 -2.17 7.57 -17.16
C THR A 227 -0.73 7.96 -17.39
N PHE A 228 0.19 7.32 -16.67
CA PHE A 228 1.64 7.43 -16.84
C PHE A 228 2.15 6.17 -17.49
N LYS A 229 2.79 6.28 -18.66
CA LYS A 229 3.17 5.14 -19.48
C LYS A 229 4.59 5.31 -19.97
N ASP A 230 5.36 4.23 -19.98
CA ASP A 230 6.60 4.10 -20.74
C ASP A 230 6.48 2.97 -21.77
N ASN A 231 7.32 3.01 -22.80
CA ASN A 231 7.43 1.96 -23.81
C ASN A 231 8.71 1.13 -23.65
N GLY A 232 9.19 0.99 -22.42
CA GLY A 232 10.42 0.27 -22.10
C GLY A 232 10.26 -1.25 -22.11
N THR A 233 11.15 -1.93 -21.38
CA THR A 233 11.20 -3.40 -21.33
C THR A 233 10.03 -4.04 -20.57
N GLY A 234 9.29 -3.26 -19.76
CA GLY A 234 8.24 -3.79 -18.87
C GLY A 234 8.78 -4.74 -17.80
N ILE A 235 7.85 -5.44 -17.14
CA ILE A 235 8.17 -6.44 -16.12
C ILE A 235 7.27 -7.68 -16.29
N PRO A 236 7.71 -8.88 -15.83
CA PRO A 236 6.89 -10.09 -15.85
C PRO A 236 5.60 -9.89 -15.03
N ALA A 237 4.50 -10.50 -15.49
CA ALA A 237 3.17 -10.33 -14.90
C ALA A 237 3.10 -10.71 -13.42
N GLU A 238 3.90 -11.68 -12.98
CA GLU A 238 4.00 -12.15 -11.59
C GLU A 238 4.49 -11.07 -10.61
N HIS A 239 5.18 -10.03 -11.12
CA HIS A 239 5.69 -8.92 -10.32
C HIS A 239 4.72 -7.73 -10.24
N LEU A 240 3.75 -7.61 -11.18
CA LEU A 240 2.87 -6.44 -11.27
C LEU A 240 2.09 -6.16 -9.97
N THR A 241 1.62 -7.20 -9.29
CA THR A 241 0.89 -7.04 -8.02
C THR A 241 1.80 -6.67 -6.86
N ARG A 242 3.10 -6.99 -6.96
CA ARG A 242 4.07 -6.89 -5.89
C ARG A 242 4.94 -5.64 -5.91
N ILE A 243 5.02 -4.94 -7.04
CA ILE A 243 5.89 -3.75 -7.16
C ILE A 243 5.54 -2.61 -6.22
N PHE A 244 4.34 -2.62 -5.64
CA PHE A 244 3.89 -1.68 -4.61
C PHE A 244 4.18 -2.14 -3.16
N GLU A 245 4.72 -3.37 -2.98
CA GLU A 245 5.16 -3.84 -1.67
C GLU A 245 6.42 -3.09 -1.24
N ARG A 246 6.54 -2.78 0.05
CA ARG A 246 7.72 -2.08 0.61
C ARG A 246 8.96 -2.95 0.47
N PHE A 247 10.08 -2.36 0.02
CA PHE A 247 11.37 -3.03 -0.23
C PHE A 247 11.34 -4.11 -1.31
N TYR A 248 10.24 -4.22 -2.06
CA TYR A 248 10.18 -5.16 -3.16
C TYR A 248 11.02 -4.71 -4.34
N ARG A 249 11.77 -5.63 -4.92
CA ARG A 249 12.62 -5.44 -6.09
C ARG A 249 12.66 -6.72 -6.90
N ILE A 250 12.56 -6.62 -8.21
CA ILE A 250 12.64 -7.75 -9.13
C ILE A 250 14.07 -8.29 -9.15
N ASP A 251 15.05 -7.39 -9.28
CA ASP A 251 16.50 -7.71 -9.26
C ASP A 251 17.17 -6.88 -8.16
N LYS A 252 17.59 -7.57 -7.09
CA LYS A 252 18.24 -6.93 -5.93
C LYS A 252 19.62 -6.37 -6.24
N GLY A 253 20.38 -6.96 -7.20
CA GLY A 253 21.70 -6.52 -7.57
C GLY A 253 21.66 -5.23 -8.38
N ARG A 254 21.05 -5.27 -9.56
CA ARG A 254 20.96 -4.17 -10.51
C ARG A 254 20.27 -2.93 -9.91
N SER A 255 19.22 -3.14 -9.12
CA SER A 255 18.52 -2.04 -8.48
C SER A 255 19.32 -1.34 -7.37
N ARG A 256 20.30 -2.03 -6.75
CA ARG A 256 21.21 -1.41 -5.78
C ARG A 256 22.20 -0.47 -6.45
N ASP A 257 22.72 -0.85 -7.58
CA ASP A 257 23.68 -0.04 -8.34
C ASP A 257 23.03 1.24 -8.88
N MET A 258 21.73 1.18 -9.19
CA MET A 258 20.92 2.32 -9.64
C MET A 258 20.35 3.16 -8.49
N GLY A 259 20.71 2.89 -7.22
CA GLY A 259 20.30 3.71 -6.06
C GLY A 259 18.85 3.53 -5.56
N GLY A 260 18.09 2.60 -6.13
CA GLY A 260 16.69 2.39 -5.72
C GLY A 260 16.55 1.95 -4.27
N THR A 261 15.59 2.48 -3.53
CA THR A 261 15.27 2.13 -2.13
C THR A 261 14.29 0.96 -2.02
N GLY A 262 13.51 0.70 -3.06
CA GLY A 262 12.38 -0.23 -3.04
C GLY A 262 11.16 0.30 -2.25
N LEU A 263 11.16 1.58 -1.91
CA LEU A 263 10.06 2.24 -1.20
C LEU A 263 9.25 3.19 -2.10
N GLY A 264 9.82 3.66 -3.20
CA GLY A 264 9.22 4.70 -4.04
C GLY A 264 7.81 4.34 -4.52
N LEU A 265 7.59 3.17 -5.13
CA LEU A 265 6.26 2.77 -5.60
C LEU A 265 5.29 2.49 -4.45
N ALA A 266 5.76 2.07 -3.28
CA ALA A 266 4.93 1.97 -2.08
C ALA A 266 4.48 3.37 -1.60
N ILE A 267 5.37 4.38 -1.69
CA ILE A 267 5.04 5.78 -1.43
C ILE A 267 3.99 6.27 -2.41
N VAL A 268 4.17 6.01 -3.71
CA VAL A 268 3.20 6.37 -4.76
C VAL A 268 1.82 5.80 -4.43
N LYS A 269 1.72 4.51 -4.16
CA LYS A 269 0.44 3.87 -3.82
C LYS A 269 -0.20 4.47 -2.58
N ASN A 270 0.56 4.63 -1.50
CA ASN A 270 0.03 5.20 -0.24
C ASN A 270 -0.39 6.66 -0.42
N ALA A 271 0.37 7.45 -1.17
CA ALA A 271 0.02 8.83 -1.47
C ALA A 271 -1.27 8.91 -2.30
N VAL A 272 -1.43 8.10 -3.36
CA VAL A 272 -2.66 8.04 -4.15
C VAL A 272 -3.86 7.66 -3.28
N VAL A 273 -3.73 6.64 -2.43
CA VAL A 273 -4.80 6.21 -1.50
C VAL A 273 -5.13 7.30 -0.48
N LEU A 274 -4.13 8.02 0.02
CA LEU A 274 -4.33 9.14 0.96
C LEU A 274 -5.14 10.28 0.31
N HIS A 275 -4.98 10.50 -1.00
CA HIS A 275 -5.75 11.46 -1.80
C HIS A 275 -7.10 10.91 -2.29
N GLY A 276 -7.58 9.79 -1.70
CA GLY A 276 -8.87 9.18 -2.02
C GLY A 276 -8.92 8.50 -3.38
N GLY A 277 -7.77 8.24 -3.98
CA GLY A 277 -7.63 7.61 -5.29
C GLY A 277 -7.34 6.12 -5.25
N THR A 278 -7.22 5.56 -6.43
CA THR A 278 -6.79 4.17 -6.69
C THR A 278 -5.65 4.17 -7.69
N ILE A 279 -4.78 3.16 -7.63
CA ILE A 279 -3.69 2.96 -8.60
C ILE A 279 -3.65 1.52 -9.04
N ALA A 280 -3.45 1.33 -10.32
CA ALA A 280 -3.21 0.04 -10.95
C ALA A 280 -1.99 0.14 -11.88
N VAL A 281 -1.37 -1.00 -12.16
CA VAL A 281 -0.28 -1.12 -13.13
C VAL A 281 -0.57 -2.26 -14.08
N SER A 282 -0.19 -2.07 -15.33
CA SER A 282 -0.32 -3.08 -16.39
C SER A 282 0.88 -3.00 -17.33
N THR A 283 1.08 -4.06 -18.10
CA THR A 283 2.03 -4.10 -19.21
C THR A 283 1.23 -4.00 -20.51
N PRO A 284 1.35 -2.90 -21.26
CA PRO A 284 0.70 -2.76 -22.55
C PRO A 284 1.20 -3.80 -23.57
N PRO A 285 0.43 -4.13 -24.62
CA PRO A 285 0.87 -5.07 -25.65
C PRO A 285 2.14 -4.65 -26.40
N GLU A 286 2.38 -3.35 -26.49
CA GLU A 286 3.56 -2.74 -27.10
C GLU A 286 4.82 -2.77 -26.20
N GLY A 287 4.69 -3.28 -24.98
CA GLY A 287 5.76 -3.29 -23.96
C GLY A 287 5.69 -2.12 -23.00
N GLY A 288 6.66 -2.06 -22.07
CA GLY A 288 6.73 -1.02 -21.05
C GLY A 288 5.79 -1.24 -19.88
N LEU A 289 5.57 -0.17 -19.11
CA LEU A 289 4.65 -0.13 -17.98
C LEU A 289 3.63 1.00 -18.15
N CYS A 290 2.41 0.73 -17.71
CA CYS A 290 1.33 1.70 -17.66
C CYS A 290 0.78 1.76 -16.22
N PHE A 291 0.90 2.92 -15.59
CA PHE A 291 0.32 3.23 -14.29
C PHE A 291 -0.94 4.07 -14.51
N ASP A 292 -2.09 3.51 -14.18
CA ASP A 292 -3.37 4.21 -14.16
C ASP A 292 -3.76 4.53 -12.73
N PHE A 293 -3.95 5.80 -12.41
CA PHE A 293 -4.34 6.20 -11.07
C PHE A 293 -5.31 7.38 -11.06
N THR A 294 -6.03 7.53 -9.96
CA THR A 294 -7.00 8.61 -9.78
C THR A 294 -6.60 9.50 -8.61
N LEU A 295 -6.92 10.79 -8.71
CA LEU A 295 -6.77 11.75 -7.60
C LEU A 295 -8.08 12.54 -7.49
N ARG A 296 -8.54 12.76 -6.25
CA ARG A 296 -9.78 13.48 -5.98
C ARG A 296 -9.62 14.98 -6.29
N ARG A 297 -10.70 15.58 -6.82
CA ARG A 297 -10.74 17.01 -7.14
C ARG A 297 -10.79 17.88 -5.91
#